data_086df85e4b7251c96603ecacaa42c649
#
_entry.id   086df85e4b7251c96603ecacaa42c649
#
_cell.length_a   1.000
_cell.length_b   1.000
_cell.length_c   1.000
_cell.angle_alpha   90.00
_cell.angle_beta   90.00
_cell.angle_gamma   90.00
#
_symmetry.space_group_name_H-M   'P 1'
#
loop_
_entity.id
_entity.type
_entity.pdbx_description
1 polymer ?
#
loop_
_entity_poly.entity_id
_entity_poly.type
_entity_poly.pdbx_seq_one_letter_code
_entity_poly.pdbx_strand_id
1 'polypeptide(L)'
;CIRFATVPDGINQDEAMGAVDAWALSKYGTDRYGTFLPVHFTAWRYSQMSVLLAYCMVPFIKLFGFNTVTVRLPMVLISSGAVALVYLVGRKLFSERIALVAMLLTAVNPWQFMQSRWSLDCNLFPHIFLLGFYLLLLGLEKRRYLYLSMVFFGLTFYCYGIAAYSVTAFLFVFFIWCLWTVSYTHLRAHETSA
;
A
#
# COMPACT_ATOMS: atom_id res chain seq x y z
N CYS A 1 6.84 -16.70 -2.57
CA CYS A 1 5.44 -17.06 -2.93
C CYS A 1 5.39 -18.19 -3.96
N ILE A 2 5.65 -19.43 -3.52
CA ILE A 2 5.58 -20.62 -4.36
C ILE A 2 4.15 -20.84 -4.86
N ARG A 3 3.96 -21.16 -6.16
CA ARG A 3 2.67 -21.44 -6.80
C ARG A 3 1.63 -20.29 -6.73
N PHE A 4 2.04 -19.04 -6.68
CA PHE A 4 1.10 -17.91 -6.63
C PHE A 4 0.18 -17.79 -7.86
N ALA A 5 0.61 -18.34 -8.99
CA ALA A 5 -0.19 -18.36 -10.22
C ALA A 5 -1.31 -19.41 -10.21
N THR A 6 -1.18 -20.45 -9.39
CA THR A 6 -2.10 -21.61 -9.36
C THR A 6 -2.83 -21.76 -8.02
N VAL A 7 -2.40 -21.02 -6.99
CA VAL A 7 -3.03 -21.06 -5.66
C VAL A 7 -3.27 -19.63 -5.19
N PRO A 8 -4.51 -19.23 -4.94
CA PRO A 8 -5.75 -20.03 -5.06
C PRO A 8 -6.06 -20.44 -6.49
N ASP A 9 -6.77 -21.54 -6.66
CA ASP A 9 -7.20 -22.01 -7.96
C ASP A 9 -8.28 -21.06 -8.53
N GLY A 10 -8.15 -20.72 -9.82
CA GLY A 10 -9.00 -19.75 -10.48
C GLY A 10 -8.64 -18.28 -10.15
N ILE A 11 -9.41 -17.38 -10.74
CA ILE A 11 -9.32 -15.93 -10.53
C ILE A 11 -10.61 -15.48 -9.81
N ASN A 12 -10.48 -14.72 -8.74
CA ASN A 12 -11.60 -14.11 -8.05
C ASN A 12 -12.28 -13.08 -8.98
N GLN A 13 -13.56 -12.83 -8.76
CA GLN A 13 -14.37 -11.95 -9.58
C GLN A 13 -13.84 -10.50 -9.60
N ASP A 14 -13.44 -9.96 -8.44
CA ASP A 14 -12.86 -8.61 -8.35
C ASP A 14 -11.45 -8.57 -8.94
N GLU A 15 -10.67 -9.65 -8.75
CA GLU A 15 -9.35 -9.82 -9.39
C GLU A 15 -9.49 -9.83 -10.92
N ALA A 16 -10.51 -10.53 -11.44
CA ALA A 16 -10.79 -10.60 -12.87
C ALA A 16 -11.19 -9.22 -13.43
N MET A 17 -12.01 -8.46 -12.69
CA MET A 17 -12.40 -7.11 -13.11
C MET A 17 -11.20 -6.19 -13.23
N GLY A 18 -10.36 -6.11 -12.18
CA GLY A 18 -9.14 -5.32 -12.21
C GLY A 18 -8.15 -5.76 -13.29
N ALA A 19 -8.06 -7.06 -13.55
CA ALA A 19 -7.20 -7.62 -14.58
C ALA A 19 -7.65 -7.23 -16.01
N VAL A 20 -8.97 -7.24 -16.28
CA VAL A 20 -9.52 -6.80 -17.58
C VAL A 20 -9.28 -5.31 -17.79
N ASP A 21 -9.45 -4.46 -16.76
CA ASP A 21 -9.15 -3.03 -16.87
C ASP A 21 -7.64 -2.79 -17.07
N ALA A 22 -6.78 -3.53 -16.37
CA ALA A 22 -5.34 -3.45 -16.58
C ALA A 22 -4.93 -3.88 -18.00
N TRP A 23 -5.58 -4.88 -18.56
CA TRP A 23 -5.38 -5.30 -19.95
C TRP A 23 -5.81 -4.21 -20.94
N ALA A 24 -7.02 -3.63 -20.76
CA ALA A 24 -7.52 -2.55 -21.58
C ALA A 24 -6.58 -1.32 -21.53
N LEU A 25 -6.15 -0.93 -20.35
CA LEU A 25 -5.14 0.12 -20.12
C LEU A 25 -3.83 -0.20 -20.86
N SER A 26 -3.39 -1.46 -20.83
CA SER A 26 -2.15 -1.87 -21.50
C SER A 26 -2.20 -1.74 -23.03
N LYS A 27 -3.37 -1.94 -23.61
CA LYS A 27 -3.59 -1.93 -25.08
C LYS A 27 -4.03 -0.57 -25.61
N TYR A 28 -4.94 0.09 -24.92
CA TYR A 28 -5.68 1.25 -25.43
C TYR A 28 -5.50 2.51 -24.58
N GLY A 29 -4.90 2.39 -23.37
CA GLY A 29 -4.84 3.49 -22.41
C GLY A 29 -6.19 3.82 -21.76
N THR A 30 -7.20 2.94 -21.93
CA THR A 30 -8.56 3.12 -21.40
C THR A 30 -8.94 1.97 -20.47
N ASP A 31 -9.98 2.18 -19.66
CA ASP A 31 -10.66 1.07 -18.98
C ASP A 31 -11.53 0.26 -19.95
N ARG A 32 -12.22 -0.76 -19.44
CA ARG A 32 -13.15 -1.60 -20.20
C ARG A 32 -14.35 -0.84 -20.79
N TYR A 33 -14.64 0.37 -20.31
CA TYR A 33 -15.74 1.23 -20.77
C TYR A 33 -15.27 2.34 -21.72
N GLY A 34 -13.97 2.43 -22.01
CA GLY A 34 -13.39 3.42 -22.90
C GLY A 34 -12.96 4.73 -22.23
N THR A 35 -12.98 4.82 -20.89
CA THR A 35 -12.51 6.01 -20.17
C THR A 35 -10.98 6.10 -20.23
N PHE A 36 -10.46 7.18 -20.77
CA PHE A 36 -9.01 7.38 -20.91
C PHE A 36 -8.36 7.70 -19.56
N LEU A 37 -7.31 6.95 -19.21
CA LEU A 37 -6.53 7.09 -17.96
C LEU A 37 -7.42 7.33 -16.73
N PRO A 38 -8.35 6.41 -16.42
CA PRO A 38 -9.33 6.59 -15.36
C PRO A 38 -8.65 6.72 -13.99
N VAL A 39 -9.21 7.55 -13.12
CA VAL A 39 -8.84 7.67 -11.70
C VAL A 39 -9.62 6.72 -10.79
N HIS A 40 -10.72 6.17 -11.31
CA HIS A 40 -11.54 5.11 -10.70
C HIS A 40 -12.09 4.22 -11.79
N PHE A 41 -12.23 2.92 -11.51
CA PHE A 41 -12.96 2.00 -12.38
C PHE A 41 -14.41 1.89 -11.94
N THR A 42 -15.29 1.66 -12.90
CA THR A 42 -16.69 1.32 -12.61
C THR A 42 -16.78 -0.18 -12.31
N ALA A 43 -17.17 -0.51 -11.08
CA ALA A 43 -17.44 -1.87 -10.65
C ALA A 43 -18.95 -2.10 -10.59
N TRP A 44 -19.42 -3.25 -11.11
CA TRP A 44 -20.82 -3.69 -10.98
C TRP A 44 -21.86 -2.69 -11.50
N ARG A 45 -21.49 -1.75 -12.39
CA ARG A 45 -22.30 -0.64 -12.95
C ARG A 45 -22.72 0.46 -11.96
N TYR A 46 -22.56 0.29 -10.67
CA TYR A 46 -23.01 1.23 -9.63
C TYR A 46 -22.02 1.41 -8.47
N SER A 47 -20.89 0.78 -8.54
CA SER A 47 -19.82 0.91 -7.53
C SER A 47 -18.53 1.38 -8.17
N GLN A 48 -17.60 1.84 -7.36
CA GLN A 48 -16.26 2.24 -7.78
C GLN A 48 -15.21 1.25 -7.27
N MET A 49 -14.21 0.99 -8.09
CA MET A 49 -13.06 0.16 -7.78
C MET A 49 -11.79 0.98 -7.95
N SER A 50 -10.81 0.69 -7.12
CA SER A 50 -9.54 1.41 -7.11
C SER A 50 -8.66 1.02 -8.30
N VAL A 51 -7.80 1.95 -8.71
CA VAL A 51 -7.06 1.82 -9.99
C VAL A 51 -5.59 1.46 -9.81
N LEU A 52 -4.98 1.76 -8.63
CA LEU A 52 -3.52 1.72 -8.49
C LEU A 52 -2.93 0.34 -8.77
N LEU A 53 -3.58 -0.72 -8.29
CA LEU A 53 -3.10 -2.08 -8.54
C LEU A 53 -3.13 -2.44 -10.02
N ALA A 54 -4.20 -2.06 -10.73
CA ALA A 54 -4.31 -2.29 -12.18
C ALA A 54 -3.21 -1.53 -12.95
N TYR A 55 -2.92 -0.29 -12.59
CA TYR A 55 -1.79 0.43 -13.16
C TYR A 55 -0.44 -0.26 -12.89
N CYS A 56 -0.26 -0.87 -11.72
CA CYS A 56 0.92 -1.68 -11.42
C CYS A 56 1.01 -2.96 -12.29
N MET A 57 -0.12 -3.51 -12.75
CA MET A 57 -0.15 -4.68 -13.65
C MET A 57 0.25 -4.33 -15.09
N VAL A 58 -0.04 -3.11 -15.55
CA VAL A 58 0.16 -2.69 -16.95
C VAL A 58 1.57 -2.99 -17.48
N PRO A 59 2.69 -2.64 -16.82
CA PRO A 59 4.02 -2.93 -17.33
C PRO A 59 4.28 -4.44 -17.46
N PHE A 60 3.79 -5.25 -16.53
CA PHE A 60 3.97 -6.70 -16.60
C PHE A 60 3.15 -7.32 -17.72
N ILE A 61 1.92 -6.85 -17.94
CA ILE A 61 1.05 -7.30 -19.03
C ILE A 61 1.68 -6.92 -20.39
N LYS A 62 2.26 -5.72 -20.52
CA LYS A 62 2.94 -5.30 -21.75
C LYS A 62 4.17 -6.14 -22.05
N LEU A 63 4.96 -6.53 -21.04
CA LEU A 63 6.21 -7.25 -21.23
C LEU A 63 6.00 -8.77 -21.40
N PHE A 64 5.08 -9.37 -20.65
CA PHE A 64 4.93 -10.83 -20.56
C PHE A 64 3.56 -11.35 -21.02
N GLY A 65 2.70 -10.47 -21.56
CA GLY A 65 1.36 -10.82 -22.00
C GLY A 65 0.36 -10.91 -20.85
N PHE A 66 -0.92 -11.10 -21.21
CA PHE A 66 -2.02 -11.19 -20.25
C PHE A 66 -2.23 -12.64 -19.79
N ASN A 67 -1.88 -12.92 -18.55
CA ASN A 67 -2.04 -14.22 -17.90
C ASN A 67 -2.10 -14.08 -16.38
N THR A 68 -2.45 -15.13 -15.66
CA THR A 68 -2.58 -15.12 -14.19
C THR A 68 -1.28 -14.70 -13.47
N VAL A 69 -0.11 -15.06 -14.03
CA VAL A 69 1.19 -14.67 -13.45
C VAL A 69 1.33 -13.15 -13.47
N THR A 70 1.11 -12.52 -14.64
CA THR A 70 1.30 -11.07 -14.82
C THR A 70 0.28 -10.24 -14.02
N VAL A 71 -0.92 -10.78 -13.79
CA VAL A 71 -1.94 -10.18 -12.94
C VAL A 71 -1.53 -10.21 -11.47
N ARG A 72 -1.01 -11.32 -10.98
CA ARG A 72 -0.66 -11.53 -9.55
C ARG A 72 0.73 -11.06 -9.17
N LEU A 73 1.66 -10.98 -10.12
CA LEU A 73 3.08 -10.67 -9.85
C LEU A 73 3.29 -9.32 -9.14
N PRO A 74 2.63 -8.21 -9.52
CA PRO A 74 2.78 -6.94 -8.81
C PRO A 74 2.45 -7.05 -7.32
N MET A 75 1.33 -7.71 -7.00
CA MET A 75 0.89 -7.90 -5.62
C MET A 75 1.88 -8.75 -4.82
N VAL A 76 2.40 -9.83 -5.40
CA VAL A 76 3.42 -10.69 -4.80
C VAL A 76 4.69 -9.91 -4.48
N LEU A 77 5.18 -9.09 -5.41
CA LEU A 77 6.39 -8.29 -5.22
C LEU A 77 6.21 -7.25 -4.11
N ILE A 78 5.12 -6.51 -4.14
CA ILE A 78 4.79 -5.48 -3.15
C ILE A 78 4.64 -6.11 -1.75
N SER A 79 3.89 -7.20 -1.63
CA SER A 79 3.71 -7.90 -0.36
C SER A 79 4.99 -8.50 0.18
N SER A 80 5.86 -9.02 -0.69
CA SER A 80 7.17 -9.53 -0.28
C SER A 80 8.07 -8.40 0.23
N GLY A 81 8.04 -7.24 -0.43
CA GLY A 81 8.72 -6.03 0.02
C GLY A 81 8.20 -5.51 1.37
N ALA A 82 6.90 -5.64 1.62
CA ALA A 82 6.29 -5.22 2.88
C ALA A 82 6.81 -6.02 4.08
N VAL A 83 7.19 -7.28 3.93
CA VAL A 83 7.84 -8.06 4.99
C VAL A 83 9.16 -7.41 5.42
N ALA A 84 9.97 -6.95 4.46
CA ALA A 84 11.19 -6.20 4.76
C ALA A 84 10.87 -4.83 5.39
N LEU A 85 9.80 -4.16 4.96
CA LEU A 85 9.35 -2.89 5.56
C LEU A 85 8.97 -3.06 7.03
N VAL A 86 8.32 -4.17 7.41
CA VAL A 86 8.02 -4.46 8.83
C VAL A 86 9.30 -4.50 9.66
N TYR A 87 10.37 -5.11 9.14
CA TYR A 87 11.69 -5.07 9.81
C TYR A 87 12.22 -3.65 9.93
N LEU A 88 12.19 -2.87 8.86
CA LEU A 88 12.70 -1.49 8.87
C LEU A 88 11.95 -0.59 9.84
N VAL A 89 10.62 -0.69 9.87
CA VAL A 89 9.77 0.04 10.84
C VAL A 89 10.04 -0.44 12.26
N GLY A 90 10.07 -1.75 12.47
CA GLY A 90 10.34 -2.33 13.78
C GLY A 90 11.69 -1.94 14.35
N ARG A 91 12.74 -1.90 13.50
CA ARG A 91 14.08 -1.44 13.89
C ARG A 91 14.14 0.06 14.23
N LYS A 92 13.27 0.86 13.59
CA LYS A 92 13.19 2.29 13.83
C LYS A 92 12.45 2.62 15.14
N LEU A 93 11.42 1.85 15.48
CA LEU A 93 10.57 2.10 16.65
C LEU A 93 11.01 1.34 17.91
N PHE A 94 11.65 0.18 17.73
CA PHE A 94 11.99 -0.73 18.80
C PHE A 94 13.48 -1.17 18.69
N SER A 95 13.77 -2.40 19.07
CA SER A 95 15.09 -3.01 18.93
C SER A 95 15.18 -3.91 17.70
N GLU A 96 16.40 -4.18 17.26
CA GLU A 96 16.66 -5.08 16.15
C GLU A 96 16.09 -6.49 16.36
N ARG A 97 16.15 -7.01 17.60
CA ARG A 97 15.59 -8.32 17.95
C ARG A 97 14.07 -8.36 17.76
N ILE A 98 13.36 -7.33 18.22
CA ILE A 98 11.91 -7.20 18.05
C ILE A 98 11.56 -7.09 16.57
N ALA A 99 12.33 -6.30 15.80
CA ALA A 99 12.13 -6.14 14.36
C ALA A 99 12.28 -7.47 13.58
N LEU A 100 13.28 -8.28 13.92
CA LEU A 100 13.49 -9.61 13.33
C LEU A 100 12.34 -10.55 13.64
N VAL A 101 11.88 -10.58 14.89
CA VAL A 101 10.72 -11.40 15.29
C VAL A 101 9.45 -10.95 14.57
N ALA A 102 9.19 -9.64 14.50
CA ALA A 102 8.03 -9.09 13.78
C ALA A 102 8.07 -9.43 12.28
N MET A 103 9.23 -9.30 11.65
CA MET A 103 9.44 -9.70 10.24
C MET A 103 9.17 -11.20 10.04
N LEU A 104 9.72 -12.06 10.91
CA LEU A 104 9.51 -13.51 10.82
C LEU A 104 8.03 -13.86 10.99
N LEU A 105 7.36 -13.32 12.01
CA LEU A 105 5.93 -13.53 12.23
C LEU A 105 5.10 -13.06 11.04
N THR A 106 5.45 -11.93 10.42
CA THR A 106 4.78 -11.44 9.22
C THR A 106 5.02 -12.38 8.03
N ALA A 107 6.24 -12.87 7.85
CA ALA A 107 6.60 -13.77 6.75
C ALA A 107 5.87 -15.11 6.79
N VAL A 108 5.60 -15.64 7.99
CA VAL A 108 4.90 -16.93 8.19
C VAL A 108 3.40 -16.77 8.44
N ASN A 109 2.90 -15.55 8.55
CA ASN A 109 1.48 -15.28 8.81
C ASN A 109 0.62 -15.80 7.66
N PRO A 110 -0.33 -16.72 7.91
CA PRO A 110 -1.22 -17.25 6.88
C PRO A 110 -2.02 -16.16 6.15
N TRP A 111 -2.45 -15.13 6.88
CA TRP A 111 -3.17 -13.99 6.31
C TRP A 111 -2.32 -13.23 5.30
N GLN A 112 -1.10 -12.82 5.67
CA GLN A 112 -0.15 -12.15 4.77
C GLN A 112 0.15 -13.01 3.53
N PHE A 113 0.30 -14.31 3.73
CA PHE A 113 0.58 -15.26 2.66
C PHE A 113 -0.60 -15.39 1.68
N MET A 114 -1.84 -15.41 2.17
CA MET A 114 -3.04 -15.45 1.33
C MET A 114 -3.25 -14.12 0.59
N GLN A 115 -3.16 -13.00 1.29
CA GLN A 115 -3.31 -11.66 0.73
C GLN A 115 -2.30 -11.38 -0.39
N SER A 116 -1.07 -11.86 -0.25
CA SER A 116 -0.01 -11.67 -1.26
C SER A 116 -0.29 -12.34 -2.60
N ARG A 117 -1.20 -13.31 -2.65
CA ARG A 117 -1.54 -14.08 -3.85
C ARG A 117 -2.79 -13.62 -4.57
N TRP A 118 -3.59 -12.80 -3.93
CA TRP A 118 -4.79 -12.23 -4.52
C TRP A 118 -4.55 -10.77 -4.94
N SER A 119 -4.67 -10.52 -6.22
CA SER A 119 -4.53 -9.17 -6.79
C SER A 119 -5.83 -8.37 -6.61
N LEU A 120 -6.21 -8.18 -5.33
CA LEU A 120 -7.32 -7.33 -4.94
C LEU A 120 -6.81 -5.93 -4.56
N ASP A 121 -7.56 -4.91 -4.90
CA ASP A 121 -7.23 -3.51 -4.60
C ASP A 121 -7.11 -3.26 -3.10
N CYS A 122 -7.99 -3.84 -2.28
CA CYS A 122 -7.94 -3.73 -0.82
C CYS A 122 -6.65 -4.31 -0.21
N ASN A 123 -6.05 -5.33 -0.84
CA ASN A 123 -4.81 -5.94 -0.37
C ASN A 123 -3.59 -5.04 -0.57
N LEU A 124 -3.64 -4.12 -1.53
CA LEU A 124 -2.55 -3.17 -1.80
C LEU A 124 -2.44 -2.09 -0.72
N PHE A 125 -3.56 -1.63 -0.17
CA PHE A 125 -3.63 -0.52 0.77
C PHE A 125 -2.67 -0.64 1.97
N PRO A 126 -2.65 -1.74 2.75
CA PRO A 126 -1.78 -1.86 3.93
C PRO A 126 -0.29 -1.73 3.59
N HIS A 127 0.12 -2.18 2.42
CA HIS A 127 1.52 -2.19 1.99
C HIS A 127 1.99 -0.77 1.60
N ILE A 128 1.16 -0.03 0.87
CA ILE A 128 1.45 1.37 0.50
C ILE A 128 1.39 2.27 1.74
N PHE A 129 0.42 2.04 2.63
CA PHE A 129 0.34 2.75 3.90
C PHE A 129 1.61 2.51 4.76
N LEU A 130 2.05 1.25 4.88
CA LEU A 130 3.27 0.91 5.65
C LEU A 130 4.51 1.60 5.09
N LEU A 131 4.63 1.71 3.77
CA LEU A 131 5.72 2.45 3.14
C LEU A 131 5.64 3.95 3.44
N GLY A 132 4.45 4.54 3.33
CA GLY A 132 4.20 5.93 3.73
C GLY A 132 4.56 6.19 5.20
N PHE A 133 4.19 5.27 6.08
CA PHE A 133 4.50 5.34 7.50
C PHE A 133 6.01 5.23 7.77
N TYR A 134 6.72 4.31 7.12
CA TYR A 134 8.17 4.21 7.23
C TYR A 134 8.87 5.50 6.79
N LEU A 135 8.43 6.06 5.66
CA LEU A 135 8.96 7.33 5.16
C LEU A 135 8.64 8.50 6.10
N LEU A 136 7.47 8.49 6.76
CA LEU A 136 7.13 9.47 7.78
C LEU A 136 8.12 9.41 8.95
N LEU A 137 8.44 8.21 9.44
CA LEU A 137 9.43 8.03 10.50
C LEU A 137 10.83 8.55 10.08
N LEU A 138 11.24 8.31 8.84
CA LEU A 138 12.48 8.90 8.30
C LEU A 138 12.36 10.42 8.12
N GLY A 139 11.17 10.91 7.85
CA GLY A 139 10.84 12.32 7.66
C GLY A 139 11.04 13.15 8.94
N LEU A 140 10.89 12.54 10.11
CA LEU A 140 11.19 13.18 11.39
C LEU A 140 12.68 13.54 11.54
N GLU A 141 13.58 12.85 10.83
CA GLU A 141 15.00 13.14 10.82
C GLU A 141 15.43 13.96 9.58
N LYS A 142 14.88 13.68 8.42
CA LYS A 142 15.25 14.30 7.15
C LYS A 142 14.00 14.73 6.36
N ARG A 143 13.79 16.03 6.26
CA ARG A 143 12.59 16.68 5.68
C ARG A 143 12.17 16.15 4.30
N ARG A 144 13.13 15.73 3.45
CA ARG A 144 12.84 15.16 2.12
C ARG A 144 11.93 13.93 2.17
N TYR A 145 12.08 13.09 3.19
CA TYR A 145 11.27 11.89 3.35
C TYR A 145 9.84 12.20 3.83
N LEU A 146 9.63 13.35 4.50
CA LEU A 146 8.31 13.83 4.86
C LEU A 146 7.47 14.11 3.60
N TYR A 147 8.03 14.82 2.63
CA TYR A 147 7.32 15.06 1.37
C TYR A 147 7.01 13.76 0.63
N LEU A 148 7.97 12.85 0.61
CA LEU A 148 7.77 11.55 -0.03
C LEU A 148 6.69 10.72 0.69
N SER A 149 6.63 10.76 2.03
CA SER A 149 5.58 10.07 2.80
C SER A 149 4.19 10.58 2.44
N MET A 150 4.01 11.91 2.25
CA MET A 150 2.74 12.48 1.83
C MET A 150 2.29 11.99 0.46
N VAL A 151 3.23 11.80 -0.48
CA VAL A 151 2.92 11.20 -1.79
C VAL A 151 2.38 9.78 -1.61
N PHE A 152 3.02 8.94 -0.78
CA PHE A 152 2.55 7.57 -0.55
C PHE A 152 1.22 7.53 0.22
N PHE A 153 0.99 8.41 1.19
CA PHE A 153 -0.33 8.54 1.81
C PHE A 153 -1.39 8.99 0.78
N GLY A 154 -1.05 9.92 -0.12
CA GLY A 154 -1.93 10.29 -1.23
C GLY A 154 -2.25 9.12 -2.16
N LEU A 155 -1.26 8.28 -2.48
CA LEU A 155 -1.46 7.07 -3.31
C LEU A 155 -2.40 6.05 -2.67
N THR A 156 -2.51 6.01 -1.33
CA THR A 156 -3.44 5.09 -0.66
C THR A 156 -4.90 5.33 -1.03
N PHE A 157 -5.29 6.57 -1.40
CA PHE A 157 -6.65 6.88 -1.86
C PHE A 157 -7.00 6.18 -3.18
N TYR A 158 -5.98 5.79 -3.95
CA TYR A 158 -6.13 5.03 -5.19
C TYR A 158 -5.94 3.52 -5.01
N CYS A 159 -5.67 3.09 -3.74
CA CYS A 159 -5.57 1.66 -3.39
C CYS A 159 -6.92 1.07 -2.96
N TYR A 160 -7.68 1.81 -2.13
CA TYR A 160 -8.94 1.32 -1.58
C TYR A 160 -9.76 2.45 -0.96
N GLY A 161 -11.08 2.43 -1.15
CA GLY A 161 -11.96 3.52 -0.69
C GLY A 161 -11.91 3.81 0.81
N ILE A 162 -11.67 2.79 1.66
CA ILE A 162 -11.56 2.97 3.12
C ILE A 162 -10.32 3.78 3.53
N ALA A 163 -9.34 3.90 2.64
CA ALA A 163 -8.14 4.70 2.89
C ALA A 163 -8.47 6.16 3.22
N ALA A 164 -9.53 6.71 2.60
CA ALA A 164 -9.96 8.07 2.86
C ALA A 164 -10.23 8.33 4.36
N TYR A 165 -10.86 7.39 5.02
CA TYR A 165 -11.14 7.48 6.47
C TYR A 165 -9.94 7.13 7.32
N SER A 166 -9.29 6.00 7.02
CA SER A 166 -8.19 5.45 7.84
C SER A 166 -6.96 6.36 7.84
N VAL A 167 -6.54 6.85 6.67
CA VAL A 167 -5.36 7.71 6.54
C VAL A 167 -5.63 9.08 7.12
N THR A 168 -6.82 9.65 6.87
CA THR A 168 -7.20 10.95 7.43
C THR A 168 -7.24 10.88 8.97
N ALA A 169 -7.86 9.85 9.54
CA ALA A 169 -7.88 9.66 10.99
C ALA A 169 -6.47 9.48 11.57
N PHE A 170 -5.63 8.67 10.92
CA PHE A 170 -4.24 8.47 11.33
C PHE A 170 -3.45 9.79 11.32
N LEU A 171 -3.50 10.54 10.22
CA LEU A 171 -2.77 11.81 10.09
C LEU A 171 -3.29 12.87 11.08
N PHE A 172 -4.60 12.90 11.35
CA PHE A 172 -5.19 13.78 12.35
C PHE A 172 -4.68 13.46 13.76
N VAL A 173 -4.71 12.19 14.17
CA VAL A 173 -4.17 11.76 15.47
C VAL A 173 -2.67 12.05 15.57
N PHE A 174 -1.92 11.76 14.52
CA PHE A 174 -0.49 12.05 14.46
C PHE A 174 -0.20 13.56 14.58
N PHE A 175 -0.98 14.38 13.93
CA PHE A 175 -0.86 15.85 14.03
C PHE A 175 -1.13 16.36 15.45
N ILE A 176 -2.19 15.88 16.10
CA ILE A 176 -2.48 16.21 17.50
C ILE A 176 -1.34 15.78 18.41
N TRP A 177 -0.80 14.57 18.22
CA TRP A 177 0.34 14.09 18.99
C TRP A 177 1.57 14.97 18.80
N CYS A 178 1.87 15.40 17.58
CA CYS A 178 2.96 16.35 17.31
C CYS A 178 2.77 17.68 18.03
N LEU A 179 1.57 18.26 17.97
CA LEU A 179 1.25 19.53 18.66
C LEU A 179 1.44 19.39 20.17
N TRP A 180 0.95 18.32 20.75
CA TRP A 180 1.09 18.06 22.18
C TRP A 180 2.55 17.90 22.60
N THR A 181 3.34 17.14 21.85
CA THR A 181 4.78 16.95 22.12
C THR A 181 5.54 18.27 22.03
N VAL A 182 5.28 19.10 21.04
CA VAL A 182 5.91 20.43 20.89
C VAL A 182 5.52 21.35 22.05
N SER A 183 4.24 21.40 22.40
CA SER A 183 3.74 22.21 23.52
C SER A 183 4.40 21.80 24.84
N TYR A 184 4.50 20.48 25.09
CA TYR A 184 5.12 19.96 26.30
C TYR A 184 6.63 20.29 26.39
N THR A 185 7.35 20.21 25.28
CA THR A 185 8.79 20.54 25.26
C THR A 185 9.04 22.04 25.50
N HIS A 186 8.18 22.93 24.97
CA HIS A 186 8.25 24.36 25.23
C HIS A 186 7.98 24.71 26.70
N LEU A 187 6.95 24.13 27.31
CA LEU A 187 6.64 24.35 28.73
C LEU A 187 7.81 23.92 29.64
N ARG A 188 8.37 22.74 29.39
CA ARG A 188 9.51 22.21 30.17
C ARG A 188 10.79 23.06 30.01
N ALA A 189 11.02 23.62 28.81
CA ALA A 189 12.15 24.51 28.59
C ALA A 189 12.04 25.83 29.42
N HIS A 190 10.83 26.35 29.61
CA HIS A 190 10.58 27.52 30.46
C HIS A 190 10.76 27.24 31.95
N GLU A 191 10.39 26.04 32.43
CA GLU A 191 10.58 25.64 33.83
C GLU A 191 12.07 25.45 34.22
N THR A 192 12.93 25.06 33.27
CA THR A 192 14.36 24.85 33.51
C THR A 192 15.19 26.13 33.37
N SER A 193 14.61 27.22 32.89
CA SER A 193 15.25 28.53 32.72
C SER A 193 14.87 29.56 33.81
N ALA A 194 14.00 29.19 34.75
CA ALA A 194 13.60 29.95 35.93
C ALA A 194 14.25 29.39 37.20
#